data_b5005c7fcb5d2a3c72703968686d136e
#
_entry.id   b5005c7fcb5d2a3c72703968686d136e
#
_cell.length_a   1.000
_cell.length_b   1.000
_cell.length_c   1.000
_cell.angle_alpha   90.00
_cell.angle_beta   90.00
_cell.angle_gamma   90.00
#
_symmetry.space_group_name_H-M   'P 1'
#
loop_
_entity.id
_entity.type
_entity.pdbx_description
1 polymer ?
#
loop_
_entity_poly.entity_id
_entity_poly.type
_entity_poly.pdbx_seq_one_letter_code
_entity_poly.pdbx_strand_id
1 'polypeptide(L)'
;MGDGKTDHDHDHDHDHDHDHDHMHQYDPDHQHPLQEDHDDTMTYYRVMEEAVRDLLIEKNLINADQIRDQIEKMDARVPANGAKIVARAWTDKAYKKRLVSDPKSAINELGHDIGPMNLIVLENTESVHNVVVCTLCSCYPRWILGLPPDWYKSREYRSRVVREPRVVLKEFGTMINESREVRVHDS
;
A
#
# COMPACT_ATOMS: atom_id res chain seq x y z
N MET A 1 -40.24 -26.08 50.25
CA MET A 1 -41.13 -24.93 50.11
C MET A 1 -40.32 -23.76 49.65
N GLY A 2 -40.53 -23.36 48.46
CA GLY A 2 -40.48 -22.09 47.87
C GLY A 2 -39.46 -21.96 46.72
N ASP A 3 -39.93 -22.36 45.57
CA ASP A 3 -39.37 -22.14 44.26
C ASP A 3 -39.26 -20.66 43.92
N GLY A 4 -38.21 -20.29 43.26
CA GLY A 4 -38.02 -18.96 42.68
C GLY A 4 -37.06 -19.00 41.49
N LYS A 5 -37.58 -19.54 40.35
CA LYS A 5 -36.97 -19.33 39.05
C LYS A 5 -37.15 -17.88 38.65
N THR A 6 -36.08 -17.25 38.21
CA THR A 6 -36.13 -16.02 37.39
C THR A 6 -35.38 -16.31 36.09
N ASP A 7 -36.17 -16.55 35.07
CA ASP A 7 -35.74 -16.56 33.68
C ASP A 7 -35.36 -15.12 33.32
N HIS A 8 -34.14 -14.92 32.83
CA HIS A 8 -33.71 -13.71 32.13
C HIS A 8 -33.49 -14.09 30.70
N ASP A 9 -34.54 -13.93 29.88
CA ASP A 9 -34.44 -13.86 28.44
C ASP A 9 -33.73 -12.55 28.08
N HIS A 10 -32.55 -12.65 27.49
CA HIS A 10 -31.90 -11.56 26.78
C HIS A 10 -31.94 -11.87 25.29
N ASP A 11 -33.04 -11.47 24.66
CA ASP A 11 -33.14 -11.33 23.23
C ASP A 11 -32.26 -10.13 22.83
N HIS A 12 -31.11 -10.39 22.23
CA HIS A 12 -30.32 -9.40 21.50
C HIS A 12 -30.49 -9.66 20.00
N ASP A 13 -31.59 -9.19 19.45
CA ASP A 13 -31.74 -8.97 18.02
C ASP A 13 -30.87 -7.76 17.65
N HIS A 14 -29.69 -8.01 17.10
CA HIS A 14 -28.89 -7.02 16.40
C HIS A 14 -29.00 -7.28 14.90
N ASP A 15 -30.12 -6.90 14.32
CA ASP A 15 -30.23 -6.68 12.87
C ASP A 15 -29.45 -5.42 12.52
N HIS A 16 -28.21 -5.60 12.10
CA HIS A 16 -27.44 -4.57 11.42
C HIS A 16 -27.43 -4.85 9.92
N ASP A 17 -28.56 -4.56 9.29
CA ASP A 17 -28.63 -4.35 7.86
C ASP A 17 -27.87 -3.06 7.51
N HIS A 18 -26.57 -3.18 7.20
CA HIS A 18 -25.81 -2.13 6.57
C HIS A 18 -25.79 -2.36 5.06
N ASP A 19 -26.90 -2.03 4.42
CA ASP A 19 -26.93 -1.77 2.98
C ASP A 19 -26.10 -0.50 2.70
N HIS A 20 -24.80 -0.66 2.47
CA HIS A 20 -23.96 0.40 1.94
C HIS A 20 -23.79 0.26 0.43
N ASP A 21 -24.89 0.37 -0.30
CA ASP A 21 -24.87 0.66 -1.73
C ASP A 21 -24.72 2.18 -1.93
N HIS A 22 -23.59 2.74 -1.49
CA HIS A 22 -23.22 4.10 -1.88
C HIS A 22 -22.33 4.05 -3.12
N MET A 23 -22.94 3.90 -4.28
CA MET A 23 -22.32 4.38 -5.51
C MET A 23 -22.13 5.88 -5.34
N HIS A 24 -20.92 6.30 -5.00
CA HIS A 24 -20.53 7.69 -4.99
C HIS A 24 -20.64 8.23 -6.42
N GLN A 25 -21.79 8.79 -6.73
CA GLN A 25 -21.99 9.59 -7.92
C GLN A 25 -21.05 10.79 -7.79
N TYR A 26 -20.10 10.94 -8.72
CA TYR A 26 -19.17 12.07 -8.74
C TYR A 26 -19.99 13.36 -8.88
N ASP A 27 -20.07 14.12 -7.80
CA ASP A 27 -20.66 15.45 -7.77
C ASP A 27 -19.52 16.48 -7.84
N PRO A 28 -19.36 17.18 -8.98
CA PRO A 28 -18.27 18.15 -9.15
C PRO A 28 -18.42 19.38 -8.23
N ASP A 29 -19.60 19.61 -7.67
CA ASP A 29 -19.87 20.73 -6.76
C ASP A 29 -19.81 20.30 -5.27
N HIS A 30 -19.51 19.02 -4.99
CA HIS A 30 -19.39 18.53 -3.63
C HIS A 30 -18.15 19.12 -2.96
N GLN A 31 -18.37 20.15 -2.17
CA GLN A 31 -17.33 20.69 -1.29
C GLN A 31 -17.17 19.75 -0.10
N HIS A 32 -16.07 19.03 -0.06
CA HIS A 32 -15.68 18.31 1.16
C HIS A 32 -15.50 19.33 2.29
N PRO A 33 -16.17 19.14 3.43
CA PRO A 33 -15.87 19.96 4.59
C PRO A 33 -14.37 19.82 4.88
N LEU A 34 -13.73 20.93 5.25
CA LEU A 34 -12.35 20.87 5.76
C LEU A 34 -12.31 19.79 6.84
N GLN A 35 -11.53 18.75 6.62
CA GLN A 35 -11.22 17.82 7.68
C GLN A 35 -10.54 18.63 8.78
N GLU A 36 -11.10 18.57 9.99
CA GLU A 36 -10.44 19.13 11.15
C GLU A 36 -9.05 18.48 11.26
N ASP A 37 -8.03 19.32 11.37
CA ASP A 37 -6.67 18.86 11.61
C ASP A 37 -6.67 18.04 12.91
N HIS A 38 -6.41 16.77 12.73
CA HIS A 38 -6.04 15.76 13.70
C HIS A 38 -6.54 15.92 15.14
N ASP A 39 -7.20 14.89 15.62
CA ASP A 39 -7.36 14.64 17.04
C ASP A 39 -5.99 14.76 17.75
N ASP A 40 -5.76 15.88 18.42
CA ASP A 40 -4.55 16.15 19.20
C ASP A 40 -4.44 15.29 20.46
N THR A 41 -5.29 14.27 20.59
CA THR A 41 -5.25 13.36 21.71
C THR A 41 -3.92 12.63 21.74
N MET A 42 -3.12 12.94 22.75
CA MET A 42 -1.85 12.25 23.01
C MET A 42 -2.12 10.80 23.37
N THR A 43 -1.95 9.91 22.39
CA THR A 43 -2.05 8.47 22.63
C THR A 43 -0.84 7.97 23.43
N TYR A 44 -0.99 6.86 24.12
CA TYR A 44 0.12 6.20 24.84
C TYR A 44 1.35 5.98 23.94
N TYR A 45 1.13 5.55 22.72
CA TYR A 45 2.23 5.31 21.78
C TYR A 45 2.92 6.59 21.31
N ARG A 46 2.19 7.70 21.18
CA ARG A 46 2.77 8.99 20.83
C ARG A 46 3.65 9.52 21.97
N VAL A 47 3.17 9.43 23.22
CA VAL A 47 3.97 9.77 24.40
C VAL A 47 5.24 8.91 24.49
N MET A 48 5.12 7.60 24.21
CA MET A 48 6.26 6.70 24.24
C MET A 48 7.26 7.02 23.11
N GLU A 49 6.80 7.34 21.92
CA GLU A 49 7.65 7.76 20.79
C GLU A 49 8.47 9.00 21.19
N GLU A 50 7.81 10.03 21.71
CA GLU A 50 8.47 11.26 22.15
C GLU A 50 9.50 10.98 23.25
N ALA A 51 9.14 10.19 24.25
CA ALA A 51 10.04 9.84 25.35
C ALA A 51 11.28 9.06 24.87
N VAL A 52 11.10 8.10 23.94
CA VAL A 52 12.22 7.34 23.36
C VAL A 52 13.12 8.25 22.52
N ARG A 53 12.53 9.12 21.70
CA ARG A 53 13.27 10.10 20.89
C ARG A 53 14.12 11.00 21.76
N ASP A 54 13.52 11.60 22.80
CA ASP A 54 14.19 12.53 23.69
C ASP A 54 15.33 11.82 24.46
N LEU A 55 15.10 10.59 24.92
CA LEU A 55 16.13 9.79 25.57
C LEU A 55 17.32 9.48 24.64
N LEU A 56 17.05 9.17 23.36
CA LEU A 56 18.10 8.92 22.38
C LEU A 56 18.92 10.17 22.09
N ILE A 57 18.28 11.33 22.05
CA ILE A 57 18.94 12.64 21.89
C ILE A 57 19.79 12.96 23.14
N GLU A 58 19.23 12.81 24.34
CA GLU A 58 19.95 13.02 25.60
C GLU A 58 21.20 12.15 25.71
N LYS A 59 21.10 10.91 25.26
CA LYS A 59 22.24 9.96 25.23
C LYS A 59 23.22 10.22 24.06
N ASN A 60 22.99 11.24 23.24
CA ASN A 60 23.78 11.55 22.04
C ASN A 60 23.89 10.39 21.04
N LEU A 61 22.89 9.51 20.98
CA LEU A 61 22.83 8.44 20.01
C LEU A 61 22.28 8.92 18.66
N ILE A 62 21.40 9.89 18.67
CA ILE A 62 20.87 10.60 17.51
C ILE A 62 20.77 12.10 17.79
N ASN A 63 20.56 12.90 16.76
CA ASN A 63 20.26 14.33 16.87
C ASN A 63 19.05 14.71 16.00
N ALA A 64 18.52 15.91 16.20
CA ALA A 64 17.33 16.40 15.50
C ALA A 64 17.51 16.47 13.97
N ASP A 65 18.72 16.79 13.50
CA ASP A 65 19.00 16.86 12.06
C ASP A 65 18.94 15.46 11.42
N GLN A 66 19.47 14.43 12.09
CA GLN A 66 19.38 13.05 11.61
C GLN A 66 17.92 12.56 11.52
N ILE A 67 17.06 12.97 12.46
CA ILE A 67 15.63 12.65 12.42
C ILE A 67 14.99 13.34 11.20
N ARG A 68 15.24 14.64 11.01
CA ARG A 68 14.73 15.41 9.88
C ARG A 68 15.16 14.80 8.54
N ASP A 69 16.45 14.49 8.41
CA ASP A 69 16.99 13.84 7.21
C ASP A 69 16.29 12.52 6.89
N GLN A 70 15.92 11.73 7.91
CA GLN A 70 15.18 10.48 7.70
C GLN A 70 13.75 10.74 7.26
N ILE A 71 13.06 11.71 7.83
CA ILE A 71 11.71 12.12 7.42
C ILE A 71 11.75 12.59 5.96
N GLU A 72 12.64 13.49 5.61
CA GLU A 72 12.78 13.99 4.23
C GLU A 72 13.10 12.87 3.23
N LYS A 73 13.95 11.92 3.59
CA LYS A 73 14.24 10.73 2.78
C LYS A 73 13.02 9.83 2.60
N MET A 74 12.15 9.73 3.62
CA MET A 74 10.91 8.95 3.52
C MET A 74 9.89 9.67 2.62
N ASP A 75 9.73 10.97 2.78
CA ASP A 75 8.80 11.80 2.00
C ASP A 75 9.20 11.89 0.52
N ALA A 76 10.50 11.82 0.23
CA ALA A 76 11.02 11.76 -1.14
C ALA A 76 10.68 10.45 -1.88
N ARG A 77 10.21 9.42 -1.17
CA ARG A 77 9.78 8.14 -1.74
C ARG A 77 8.34 8.22 -2.20
N VAL A 78 8.16 8.51 -3.48
CA VAL A 78 6.84 8.73 -4.07
C VAL A 78 6.65 7.90 -5.33
N PRO A 79 5.41 7.56 -5.73
CA PRO A 79 5.14 6.79 -6.95
C PRO A 79 5.74 7.39 -8.22
N ALA A 80 5.95 8.71 -8.24
CA ALA A 80 6.60 9.41 -9.36
C ALA A 80 8.02 8.89 -9.65
N ASN A 81 8.74 8.36 -8.67
CA ASN A 81 10.05 7.77 -8.88
C ASN A 81 9.95 6.49 -9.74
N GLY A 82 8.98 5.63 -9.43
CA GLY A 82 8.67 4.45 -10.25
C GLY A 82 8.23 4.83 -11.66
N ALA A 83 7.39 5.87 -11.79
CA ALA A 83 6.96 6.35 -13.10
C ALA A 83 8.14 6.83 -13.97
N LYS A 84 9.14 7.51 -13.41
CA LYS A 84 10.36 7.91 -14.13
C LYS A 84 11.17 6.71 -14.61
N ILE A 85 11.31 5.67 -13.77
CA ILE A 85 12.00 4.42 -14.12
C ILE A 85 11.30 3.74 -15.30
N VAL A 86 9.97 3.61 -15.24
CA VAL A 86 9.17 2.99 -16.28
C VAL A 86 9.22 3.81 -17.59
N ALA A 87 9.08 5.12 -17.51
CA ALA A 87 9.16 6.01 -18.67
C ALA A 87 10.53 5.91 -19.37
N ARG A 88 11.62 5.83 -18.61
CA ARG A 88 12.95 5.59 -19.17
C ARG A 88 13.03 4.23 -19.87
N ALA A 89 12.48 3.18 -19.26
CA ALA A 89 12.47 1.84 -19.85
C ALA A 89 11.66 1.77 -21.17
N TRP A 90 10.62 2.60 -21.32
CA TRP A 90 9.83 2.66 -22.56
C TRP A 90 10.57 3.37 -23.71
N THR A 91 11.41 4.33 -23.37
CA THR A 91 12.14 5.14 -24.38
C THR A 91 13.54 4.63 -24.69
N ASP A 92 14.13 3.81 -23.81
CA ASP A 92 15.49 3.28 -23.92
C ASP A 92 15.49 1.76 -23.75
N LYS A 93 15.58 1.05 -24.88
CA LYS A 93 15.60 -0.43 -24.91
C LYS A 93 16.81 -1.04 -24.19
N ALA A 94 17.96 -0.36 -24.22
CA ALA A 94 19.16 -0.83 -23.53
C ALA A 94 19.01 -0.69 -22.01
N TYR A 95 18.47 0.43 -21.55
CA TYR A 95 18.10 0.62 -20.15
C TYR A 95 17.07 -0.41 -19.68
N LYS A 96 16.01 -0.63 -20.46
CA LYS A 96 14.98 -1.65 -20.15
C LYS A 96 15.60 -3.04 -19.95
N LYS A 97 16.52 -3.44 -20.85
CA LYS A 97 17.20 -4.74 -20.72
C LYS A 97 17.99 -4.83 -19.42
N ARG A 98 18.70 -3.75 -19.02
CA ARG A 98 19.42 -3.72 -17.74
C ARG A 98 18.46 -3.73 -16.55
N LEU A 99 17.38 -2.96 -16.62
CA LEU A 99 16.37 -2.90 -15.56
C LEU A 99 15.76 -4.27 -15.25
N VAL A 100 15.52 -5.09 -16.27
CA VAL A 100 14.97 -6.45 -16.08
C VAL A 100 16.04 -7.43 -15.57
N SER A 101 17.31 -7.29 -16.00
CA SER A 101 18.38 -8.22 -15.62
C SER A 101 19.08 -7.87 -14.31
N ASP A 102 19.24 -6.58 -14.01
CA ASP A 102 19.86 -6.05 -12.78
C ASP A 102 19.14 -4.76 -12.37
N PRO A 103 17.97 -4.90 -11.71
CA PRO A 103 17.16 -3.75 -11.30
C PRO A 103 17.91 -2.77 -10.42
N LYS A 104 18.75 -3.28 -9.51
CA LYS A 104 19.47 -2.45 -8.55
C LYS A 104 20.40 -1.46 -9.24
N SER A 105 21.25 -1.96 -10.12
CA SER A 105 22.19 -1.10 -10.87
C SER A 105 21.46 -0.13 -11.78
N ALA A 106 20.42 -0.59 -12.50
CA ALA A 106 19.66 0.25 -13.40
C ALA A 106 18.89 1.38 -12.69
N ILE A 107 18.35 1.11 -11.51
CA ILE A 107 17.63 2.10 -10.71
C ILE A 107 18.60 3.11 -10.10
N ASN A 108 19.79 2.66 -9.67
CA ASN A 108 20.83 3.52 -9.16
C ASN A 108 21.36 4.50 -10.24
N GLU A 109 21.35 4.13 -11.53
CA GLU A 109 21.68 5.05 -12.64
C GLU A 109 20.79 6.31 -12.66
N LEU A 110 19.57 6.21 -12.12
CA LEU A 110 18.63 7.34 -12.00
C LEU A 110 18.67 8.04 -10.64
N GLY A 111 19.66 7.72 -9.81
CA GLY A 111 19.83 8.33 -8.49
C GLY A 111 18.89 7.80 -7.41
N HIS A 112 18.24 6.67 -7.64
CA HIS A 112 17.37 6.04 -6.64
C HIS A 112 18.06 4.83 -6.01
N ASP A 113 17.88 4.67 -4.70
CA ASP A 113 18.34 3.49 -3.95
C ASP A 113 17.14 2.59 -3.61
N ILE A 114 17.27 1.29 -3.86
CA ILE A 114 16.24 0.30 -3.49
C ILE A 114 16.41 -0.24 -2.07
N GLY A 115 17.44 0.22 -1.34
CA GLY A 115 17.74 -0.26 0.02
C GLY A 115 18.13 -1.75 0.06
N PRO A 116 17.76 -2.46 1.13
CA PRO A 116 18.11 -3.87 1.30
C PRO A 116 17.21 -4.84 0.53
N MET A 117 16.28 -4.33 -0.30
CA MET A 117 15.33 -5.19 -1.00
C MET A 117 15.97 -5.96 -2.14
N ASN A 118 15.51 -7.19 -2.36
CA ASN A 118 15.71 -7.91 -3.60
C ASN A 118 14.53 -7.60 -4.53
N LEU A 119 14.75 -6.74 -5.50
CA LEU A 119 13.71 -6.29 -6.44
C LEU A 119 13.77 -7.10 -7.73
N ILE A 120 12.61 -7.63 -8.13
CA ILE A 120 12.43 -8.29 -9.42
C ILE A 120 11.53 -7.41 -10.28
N VAL A 121 11.95 -7.15 -11.52
CA VAL A 121 11.16 -6.39 -12.49
C VAL A 121 10.52 -7.35 -13.48
N LEU A 122 9.21 -7.28 -13.58
CA LEU A 122 8.41 -8.08 -14.51
C LEU A 122 7.96 -7.22 -15.67
N GLU A 123 8.00 -7.78 -16.87
CA GLU A 123 7.53 -7.14 -18.07
C GLU A 123 6.23 -7.76 -18.58
N ASN A 124 5.22 -6.92 -18.81
CA ASN A 124 4.03 -7.34 -19.54
C ASN A 124 4.37 -7.48 -21.03
N THR A 125 3.92 -8.58 -21.62
CA THR A 125 4.10 -8.87 -23.05
C THR A 125 2.75 -8.91 -23.76
N GLU A 126 2.74 -9.13 -25.08
CA GLU A 126 1.49 -9.34 -25.81
C GLU A 126 0.71 -10.57 -25.32
N SER A 127 1.43 -11.60 -24.86
CA SER A 127 0.84 -12.86 -24.40
C SER A 127 0.63 -12.96 -22.89
N VAL A 128 1.31 -12.13 -22.07
CA VAL A 128 1.27 -12.22 -20.61
C VAL A 128 1.02 -10.86 -19.99
N HIS A 129 0.08 -10.81 -19.04
CA HIS A 129 -0.15 -9.69 -18.13
C HIS A 129 0.18 -10.13 -16.70
N ASN A 130 1.17 -9.47 -16.09
CA ASN A 130 1.62 -9.79 -14.74
C ASN A 130 0.83 -8.98 -13.71
N VAL A 131 0.46 -9.64 -12.62
CA VAL A 131 -0.18 -9.02 -11.46
C VAL A 131 0.64 -9.38 -10.23
N VAL A 132 0.91 -8.42 -9.38
CA VAL A 132 1.70 -8.62 -8.17
C VAL A 132 0.79 -8.54 -6.95
N VAL A 133 0.98 -9.47 -6.03
CA VAL A 133 0.33 -9.50 -4.74
C VAL A 133 1.32 -9.97 -3.68
N CYS A 134 1.14 -9.58 -2.42
CA CYS A 134 1.75 -10.29 -1.30
C CYS A 134 0.63 -10.85 -0.43
N THR A 135 0.47 -12.18 -0.42
CA THR A 135 -0.61 -12.83 0.32
C THR A 135 -0.40 -12.80 1.83
N LEU A 136 0.86 -12.69 2.28
CA LEU A 136 1.21 -12.74 3.70
C LEU A 136 1.19 -11.36 4.37
N CYS A 137 1.92 -10.38 3.84
CA CYS A 137 2.22 -9.16 4.58
C CYS A 137 2.03 -7.85 3.81
N SER A 138 1.65 -7.88 2.53
CA SER A 138 1.59 -6.70 1.66
C SER A 138 2.96 -6.06 1.38
N CYS A 139 3.98 -6.88 1.04
CA CYS A 139 5.27 -6.39 0.55
C CYS A 139 5.08 -5.43 -0.62
N TYR A 140 5.81 -4.33 -0.61
CA TYR A 140 5.70 -3.27 -1.59
C TYR A 140 7.06 -2.59 -1.75
N PRO A 141 7.46 -2.16 -2.93
CA PRO A 141 8.77 -1.53 -3.14
C PRO A 141 8.81 -0.09 -2.60
N ARG A 142 8.69 0.06 -1.29
CA ARG A 142 8.55 1.34 -0.57
C ARG A 142 9.73 2.29 -0.80
N TRP A 143 10.93 1.77 -1.05
CA TRP A 143 12.12 2.58 -1.29
C TRP A 143 12.02 3.41 -2.57
N ILE A 144 11.18 2.97 -3.51
CA ILE A 144 10.97 3.65 -4.79
C ILE A 144 9.59 4.31 -4.83
N LEU A 145 8.55 3.59 -4.41
CA LEU A 145 7.15 3.99 -4.62
C LEU A 145 6.52 4.66 -3.40
N GLY A 146 7.22 4.70 -2.25
CA GLY A 146 6.64 5.18 -1.00
C GLY A 146 5.67 4.18 -0.36
N LEU A 147 4.63 4.67 0.29
CA LEU A 147 3.65 3.80 0.96
C LEU A 147 2.73 3.11 -0.05
N PRO A 148 2.39 1.84 0.18
CA PRO A 148 1.42 1.14 -0.66
C PRO A 148 0.03 1.77 -0.50
N PRO A 149 -0.79 1.80 -1.57
CA PRO A 149 -2.18 2.21 -1.46
C PRO A 149 -2.97 1.22 -0.59
N ASP A 150 -4.04 1.69 0.05
CA ASP A 150 -4.80 0.90 1.02
C ASP A 150 -5.43 -0.36 0.40
N TRP A 151 -5.94 -0.25 -0.83
CA TRP A 151 -6.50 -1.39 -1.54
C TRP A 151 -5.49 -2.54 -1.71
N TYR A 152 -4.19 -2.22 -1.92
CA TYR A 152 -3.14 -3.24 -2.08
C TYR A 152 -2.93 -4.05 -0.79
N LYS A 153 -3.15 -3.44 0.37
CA LYS A 153 -3.02 -4.08 1.69
C LYS A 153 -4.29 -4.83 2.10
N SER A 154 -5.43 -4.56 1.45
CA SER A 154 -6.71 -5.13 1.85
C SER A 154 -6.72 -6.66 1.76
N ARG A 155 -7.46 -7.30 2.65
CA ARG A 155 -7.64 -8.76 2.62
C ARG A 155 -8.41 -9.20 1.38
N GLU A 156 -9.34 -8.38 0.94
CA GLU A 156 -10.17 -8.58 -0.25
C GLU A 156 -9.29 -8.68 -1.49
N TYR A 157 -8.44 -7.69 -1.75
CA TYR A 157 -7.51 -7.73 -2.88
C TYR A 157 -6.61 -8.96 -2.81
N ARG A 158 -5.94 -9.18 -1.67
CA ARG A 158 -4.96 -10.26 -1.50
C ARG A 158 -5.57 -11.65 -1.69
N SER A 159 -6.79 -11.87 -1.22
CA SER A 159 -7.47 -13.16 -1.35
C SER A 159 -8.11 -13.37 -2.72
N ARG A 160 -8.65 -12.33 -3.32
CA ARG A 160 -9.39 -12.42 -4.59
C ARG A 160 -8.47 -12.46 -5.79
N VAL A 161 -7.42 -11.64 -5.81
CA VAL A 161 -6.53 -11.53 -6.98
C VAL A 161 -5.84 -12.86 -7.33
N VAL A 162 -5.59 -13.72 -6.35
CA VAL A 162 -5.02 -15.06 -6.58
C VAL A 162 -6.02 -16.01 -7.22
N ARG A 163 -7.32 -15.89 -6.89
CA ARG A 163 -8.36 -16.79 -7.36
C ARG A 163 -9.06 -16.32 -8.63
N GLU A 164 -9.28 -15.01 -8.73
CA GLU A 164 -10.05 -14.39 -9.80
C GLU A 164 -9.39 -13.10 -10.33
N PRO A 165 -8.11 -13.16 -10.77
CA PRO A 165 -7.34 -11.96 -11.11
C PRO A 165 -8.00 -11.12 -12.21
N ARG A 166 -8.66 -11.75 -13.20
CA ARG A 166 -9.34 -11.04 -14.28
C ARG A 166 -10.52 -10.21 -13.79
N VAL A 167 -11.27 -10.73 -12.82
CA VAL A 167 -12.40 -10.02 -12.23
C VAL A 167 -11.91 -8.79 -11.48
N VAL A 168 -10.88 -8.95 -10.64
CA VAL A 168 -10.27 -7.86 -9.89
C VAL A 168 -9.70 -6.78 -10.83
N LEU A 169 -8.99 -7.17 -11.89
CA LEU A 169 -8.47 -6.23 -12.88
C LEU A 169 -9.59 -5.46 -13.59
N LYS A 170 -10.71 -6.14 -13.91
CA LYS A 170 -11.89 -5.49 -14.51
C LYS A 170 -12.52 -4.46 -13.58
N GLU A 171 -12.63 -4.76 -12.28
CA GLU A 171 -13.10 -3.83 -11.25
C GLU A 171 -12.20 -2.59 -11.17
N PHE A 172 -10.89 -2.74 -11.38
CA PHE A 172 -9.94 -1.63 -11.49
C PHE A 172 -9.93 -0.94 -12.87
N GLY A 173 -10.88 -1.25 -13.73
CA GLY A 173 -10.99 -0.65 -15.07
C GLY A 173 -10.02 -1.20 -16.11
N THR A 174 -9.31 -2.30 -15.80
CA THR A 174 -8.33 -2.92 -16.70
C THR A 174 -8.92 -4.16 -17.37
N MET A 175 -9.25 -4.05 -18.66
CA MET A 175 -9.76 -5.16 -19.46
C MET A 175 -8.61 -5.90 -20.12
N ILE A 176 -8.45 -7.19 -19.81
CA ILE A 176 -7.42 -8.04 -20.41
C ILE A 176 -8.06 -8.97 -21.42
N ASN A 177 -7.53 -8.98 -22.64
CA ASN A 177 -7.98 -9.88 -23.71
C ASN A 177 -7.90 -11.35 -23.22
N GLU A 178 -8.89 -12.17 -23.59
CA GLU A 178 -8.97 -13.57 -23.16
C GLU A 178 -7.78 -14.41 -23.65
N SER A 179 -7.22 -14.09 -24.83
CA SER A 179 -6.04 -14.75 -25.36
C SER A 179 -4.74 -14.46 -24.61
N ARG A 180 -4.75 -13.43 -23.72
CA ARG A 180 -3.58 -13.02 -22.93
C ARG A 180 -3.61 -13.71 -21.58
N GLU A 181 -2.56 -14.41 -21.21
CA GLU A 181 -2.40 -15.03 -19.89
C GLU A 181 -2.36 -13.94 -18.80
N VAL A 182 -3.07 -14.13 -17.70
CA VAL A 182 -2.89 -13.32 -16.48
C VAL A 182 -2.11 -14.16 -15.49
N ARG A 183 -0.90 -13.68 -15.18
CA ARG A 183 0.03 -14.37 -14.26
C ARG A 183 0.14 -13.62 -12.96
N VAL A 184 -0.25 -14.25 -11.87
CA VAL A 184 -0.16 -13.67 -10.53
C VAL A 184 1.15 -14.09 -9.88
N HIS A 185 1.87 -13.10 -9.35
CA HIS A 185 3.13 -13.26 -8.64
C HIS A 185 2.93 -12.90 -7.17
N ASP A 186 3.24 -13.84 -6.30
CA ASP A 186 3.26 -13.60 -4.85
C ASP A 186 4.66 -13.16 -4.44
N SER A 187 4.77 -12.00 -3.78
CA SER A 187 6.04 -11.34 -3.45
C SER A 187 6.40 -11.47 -1.97
#